data_920262f1d250e26c604ced0b2054b47f
#
_entry.id   920262f1d250e26c604ced0b2054b47f
#
_cell.length_a   1.000
_cell.length_b   1.000
_cell.length_c   1.000
_cell.angle_alpha   90.00
_cell.angle_beta   90.00
_cell.angle_gamma   90.00
#
_symmetry.space_group_name_H-M   'P 1'
#
loop_
_entity.id
_entity.type
_entity.pdbx_description
1 polymer ?
#
loop_
_entity_poly.entity_id
_entity_poly.type
_entity_poly.pdbx_seq_one_letter_code
_entity_poly.pdbx_strand_id
1 'polypeptide(L)'
;MKVTAVLKAARGSGVKLTAVTLVTEKVYYNYSGMSEQDILSLAQGTSSSRAIVFDHDGEIKAVAKQEFRQIFPQPGWVEHHPQEIWTSQASVIAGAIASAGINGLAIAAIGITNQRETTIVWDRETGQPVYNAIVWQDRRTASYCDALKAEGKTEFIREKTGLIIDAYFSATKVKWILDHVEGAREKAEAGKLIFGTVDSWLLWKLTRGEV
;
A
#
# COMPACT_ATOMS: atom_id res chain seq x y z
N MET A 1 -8.03 2.52 13.08
CA MET A 1 -7.62 2.12 11.70
C MET A 1 -6.87 0.81 11.82
N LYS A 2 -7.35 -0.29 11.23
CA LYS A 2 -6.64 -1.58 11.31
C LYS A 2 -5.61 -1.64 10.19
N VAL A 3 -4.37 -1.91 10.53
CA VAL A 3 -3.28 -2.17 9.57
C VAL A 3 -3.11 -3.68 9.47
N THR A 4 -3.14 -4.20 8.27
CA THR A 4 -2.94 -5.61 8.01
C THR A 4 -1.85 -5.75 6.95
N ALA A 5 -0.60 -5.56 7.33
CA ALA A 5 0.53 -6.12 6.62
C ALA A 5 1.73 -6.16 7.58
N VAL A 6 2.19 -7.35 7.88
CA VAL A 6 3.40 -7.57 8.68
C VAL A 6 4.36 -8.41 7.87
N LEU A 7 5.53 -7.88 7.62
CA LEU A 7 6.61 -8.56 6.94
C LEU A 7 7.69 -9.01 7.89
N LYS A 8 8.11 -10.24 7.73
CA LYS A 8 9.29 -10.80 8.38
C LYS A 8 10.51 -10.49 7.51
N ALA A 9 11.30 -9.48 7.88
CA ALA A 9 12.59 -9.24 7.27
C ALA A 9 13.67 -9.91 8.11
N ALA A 10 13.94 -11.20 7.89
CA ALA A 10 15.24 -11.84 8.05
C ALA A 10 15.12 -13.35 7.85
N ARG A 11 15.75 -13.90 6.83
CA ARG A 11 16.10 -15.32 6.82
C ARG A 11 17.21 -15.55 7.82
N GLY A 12 16.97 -16.40 8.83
CA GLY A 12 18.02 -16.93 9.71
C GLY A 12 17.84 -16.78 11.20
N SER A 13 17.02 -15.89 11.71
CA SER A 13 16.73 -15.81 13.15
C SER A 13 15.34 -16.40 13.41
N GLY A 14 15.22 -17.44 14.21
CA GLY A 14 13.98 -18.18 14.52
C GLY A 14 12.84 -17.37 15.15
N VAL A 15 12.61 -16.15 14.72
CA VAL A 15 11.59 -15.22 15.24
C VAL A 15 10.25 -15.48 14.58
N LYS A 16 9.26 -15.91 15.35
CA LYS A 16 7.85 -15.97 14.95
C LYS A 16 7.19 -14.60 15.15
N LEU A 17 6.71 -13.99 14.09
CA LEU A 17 5.92 -12.75 14.15
C LEU A 17 4.44 -13.08 14.39
N THR A 18 3.86 -12.51 15.44
CA THR A 18 2.42 -12.44 15.67
C THR A 18 1.96 -11.02 15.30
N ALA A 19 0.82 -10.88 14.65
CA ALA A 19 0.31 -9.66 14.04
C ALA A 19 0.49 -8.37 14.83
N VAL A 20 0.94 -7.29 14.16
CA VAL A 20 1.00 -5.93 14.70
C VAL A 20 -0.27 -5.19 14.32
N THR A 21 -1.04 -4.70 15.29
CA THR A 21 -2.21 -3.84 15.08
C THR A 21 -1.85 -2.41 15.45
N LEU A 22 -1.85 -1.49 14.50
CA LEU A 22 -1.75 -0.05 14.77
C LEU A 22 -3.15 0.50 15.10
N VAL A 23 -3.36 0.89 16.35
CA VAL A 23 -4.51 1.70 16.76
C VAL A 23 -3.98 3.11 16.93
N THR A 24 -4.68 4.10 16.37
CA THR A 24 -4.34 5.53 16.37
C THR A 24 -3.63 5.94 17.66
N GLU A 25 -2.34 6.29 17.56
CA GLU A 25 -1.44 6.88 18.57
C GLU A 25 -0.55 5.96 19.40
N LYS A 26 -0.78 4.63 19.48
CA LYS A 26 0.15 3.72 20.19
C LYS A 26 0.33 2.40 19.44
N VAL A 27 1.56 1.94 19.35
CA VAL A 27 1.91 0.63 18.82
C VAL A 27 2.03 -0.32 20.02
N TYR A 28 1.25 -1.40 20.03
CA TYR A 28 1.32 -2.40 21.09
C TYR A 28 2.08 -3.64 20.60
N TYR A 29 3.07 -4.06 21.38
CA TYR A 29 3.89 -5.23 21.12
C TYR A 29 3.64 -6.33 22.13
N ASN A 30 3.63 -7.57 21.65
CA ASN A 30 3.82 -8.74 22.50
C ASN A 30 5.13 -9.40 22.08
N TYR A 31 6.22 -9.02 22.76
CA TYR A 31 7.53 -9.60 22.55
C TYR A 31 8.07 -10.15 23.87
N SER A 32 8.27 -11.46 23.93
CA SER A 32 9.12 -12.09 24.95
C SER A 32 10.46 -12.48 24.30
N GLY A 33 11.52 -11.76 24.59
CA GLY A 33 12.89 -12.21 24.38
C GLY A 33 13.76 -11.51 23.34
N MET A 34 13.47 -10.24 22.95
CA MET A 34 14.39 -9.43 22.11
C MET A 34 14.76 -8.14 22.82
N SER A 35 16.04 -8.00 23.19
CA SER A 35 16.60 -6.75 23.71
C SER A 35 16.83 -5.75 22.57
N GLU A 36 16.36 -4.51 22.75
CA GLU A 36 16.75 -3.30 22.00
C GLU A 36 16.59 -3.34 20.47
N GLN A 37 15.47 -3.83 19.95
CA GLN A 37 15.18 -3.73 18.52
C GLN A 37 14.07 -2.70 18.24
N ASP A 38 14.32 -1.87 17.23
CA ASP A 38 13.42 -0.81 16.80
C ASP A 38 12.37 -1.33 15.80
N ILE A 39 11.29 -0.59 15.66
CA ILE A 39 10.26 -0.87 14.64
C ILE A 39 10.17 0.30 13.67
N LEU A 40 10.12 -0.02 12.40
CA LEU A 40 9.90 0.94 11.33
C LEU A 40 8.44 0.93 10.90
N SER A 41 7.74 2.05 11.07
CA SER A 41 6.38 2.25 10.59
C SER A 41 6.38 3.08 9.31
N LEU A 42 5.77 2.54 8.26
CA LEU A 42 5.59 3.21 6.97
C LEU A 42 4.15 3.67 6.84
N ALA A 43 3.94 4.99 6.76
CA ALA A 43 2.64 5.59 6.57
C ALA A 43 2.58 6.26 5.19
N GLN A 44 2.05 5.54 4.21
CA GLN A 44 1.88 6.05 2.86
C GLN A 44 0.51 6.73 2.74
N GLY A 45 0.50 8.06 2.89
CA GLY A 45 -0.69 8.89 2.78
C GLY A 45 -1.03 9.27 1.34
N THR A 46 -2.13 10.00 1.16
CA THR A 46 -2.59 10.44 -0.17
C THR A 46 -1.63 11.45 -0.81
N SER A 47 -1.01 12.32 -0.02
CA SER A 47 -0.13 13.39 -0.55
C SER A 47 1.32 13.26 -0.14
N SER A 48 1.66 12.33 0.76
CA SER A 48 3.03 12.21 1.27
C SER A 48 3.31 10.82 1.80
N SER A 49 4.57 10.41 1.71
CA SER A 49 5.14 9.24 2.36
C SER A 49 5.77 9.64 3.69
N ARG A 50 5.68 8.78 4.69
CA ARG A 50 6.27 8.98 6.01
C ARG A 50 6.89 7.68 6.51
N ALA A 51 8.01 7.79 7.20
CA ALA A 51 8.61 6.71 7.98
C ALA A 51 8.84 7.17 9.41
N ILE A 52 8.55 6.31 10.37
CA ILE A 52 8.70 6.57 11.79
C ILE A 52 9.47 5.39 12.39
N VAL A 53 10.55 5.67 13.13
CA VAL A 53 11.27 4.68 13.91
C VAL A 53 10.79 4.79 15.35
N PHE A 54 10.30 3.68 15.89
CA PHE A 54 9.93 3.53 17.30
C PHE A 54 10.94 2.63 17.98
N ASP A 55 11.29 2.95 19.23
CA ASP A 55 12.06 2.04 20.08
C ASP A 55 11.19 0.91 20.68
N HIS A 56 11.81 0.08 21.51
CA HIS A 56 11.13 -1.05 22.17
C HIS A 56 10.06 -0.61 23.19
N ASP A 57 10.12 0.62 23.71
CA ASP A 57 9.13 1.19 24.62
C ASP A 57 7.95 1.85 23.86
N GLY A 58 8.05 1.92 22.52
CA GLY A 58 7.05 2.55 21.65
C GLY A 58 7.21 4.06 21.53
N GLU A 59 8.34 4.62 21.97
CA GLU A 59 8.65 6.03 21.84
C GLU A 59 9.23 6.34 20.44
N ILE A 60 8.92 7.52 19.93
CA ILE A 60 9.40 7.94 18.59
C ILE A 60 10.85 8.37 18.67
N LYS A 61 11.75 7.64 18.00
CA LYS A 61 13.16 8.01 17.83
C LYS A 61 13.40 8.96 16.66
N ALA A 62 12.70 8.76 15.56
CA ALA A 62 12.84 9.60 14.37
C ALA A 62 11.61 9.56 13.47
N VAL A 63 11.41 10.64 12.72
CA VAL A 63 10.36 10.78 11.70
C VAL A 63 10.97 11.41 10.46
N ALA A 64 10.68 10.84 9.29
CA ALA A 64 10.94 11.47 8.00
C ALA A 64 9.64 11.53 7.17
N LYS A 65 9.44 12.62 6.44
CA LYS A 65 8.27 12.86 5.58
C LYS A 65 8.72 13.45 4.25
N GLN A 66 8.09 13.02 3.16
CA GLN A 66 8.29 13.56 1.82
C GLN A 66 6.96 13.59 1.06
N GLU A 67 6.65 14.71 0.45
CA GLU A 67 5.51 14.83 -0.46
C GLU A 67 5.86 14.28 -1.84
N PHE A 68 4.84 13.87 -2.60
CA PHE A 68 4.95 13.43 -3.98
C PHE A 68 3.84 14.04 -4.84
N ARG A 69 4.06 14.03 -6.15
CA ARG A 69 3.20 14.72 -7.11
C ARG A 69 1.80 14.09 -7.17
N GLN A 70 0.80 14.95 -7.17
CA GLN A 70 -0.59 14.63 -7.48
C GLN A 70 -0.83 14.91 -8.96
N ILE A 71 -1.52 14.00 -9.66
CA ILE A 71 -1.81 14.10 -11.10
C ILE A 71 -3.31 14.16 -11.29
N PHE A 72 -3.78 15.18 -12.00
CA PHE A 72 -5.19 15.42 -12.29
C PHE A 72 -5.41 15.50 -13.80
N PRO A 73 -5.51 14.35 -14.53
CA PRO A 73 -5.56 14.34 -16.00
C PRO A 73 -6.83 14.99 -16.57
N GLN A 74 -7.94 14.85 -15.85
CA GLN A 74 -9.26 15.37 -16.22
C GLN A 74 -10.06 15.72 -14.95
N PRO A 75 -11.14 16.51 -15.05
CA PRO A 75 -12.03 16.76 -13.93
C PRO A 75 -12.54 15.45 -13.30
N GLY A 76 -12.36 15.31 -12.00
CA GLY A 76 -12.75 14.11 -11.24
C GLY A 76 -11.77 12.91 -11.34
N TRP A 77 -10.69 13.02 -12.11
CA TRP A 77 -9.64 12.03 -12.17
C TRP A 77 -8.48 12.39 -11.24
N VAL A 78 -8.00 11.41 -10.49
CA VAL A 78 -6.89 11.59 -9.56
C VAL A 78 -5.95 10.40 -9.69
N GLU A 79 -4.68 10.67 -9.99
CA GLU A 79 -3.67 9.65 -10.20
C GLU A 79 -2.39 9.96 -9.44
N HIS A 80 -1.64 8.91 -9.12
CA HIS A 80 -0.26 8.99 -8.65
C HIS A 80 0.65 8.16 -9.53
N HIS A 81 1.91 8.58 -9.67
CA HIS A 81 2.92 7.75 -10.32
C HIS A 81 3.42 6.67 -9.34
N PRO A 82 3.21 5.36 -9.59
CA PRO A 82 3.57 4.32 -8.63
C PRO A 82 5.05 4.32 -8.25
N GLN A 83 5.92 4.68 -9.19
CA GLN A 83 7.34 4.76 -8.90
C GLN A 83 7.69 5.95 -7.99
N GLU A 84 6.97 7.07 -8.06
CA GLU A 84 7.15 8.19 -7.12
C GLU A 84 6.70 7.80 -5.71
N ILE A 85 5.61 7.03 -5.58
CA ILE A 85 5.20 6.45 -4.28
C ILE A 85 6.34 5.62 -3.68
N TRP A 86 6.94 4.73 -4.48
CA TRP A 86 8.05 3.91 -4.04
C TRP A 86 9.29 4.72 -3.68
N THR A 87 9.75 5.61 -4.56
CA THR A 87 10.98 6.37 -4.34
C THR A 87 10.88 7.32 -3.17
N SER A 88 9.73 7.99 -2.98
CA SER A 88 9.50 8.82 -1.80
C SER A 88 9.46 7.99 -0.51
N GLN A 89 8.83 6.80 -0.54
CA GLN A 89 8.81 5.92 0.62
C GLN A 89 10.22 5.39 0.96
N ALA A 90 11.00 4.98 -0.03
CA ALA A 90 12.38 4.54 0.15
C ALA A 90 13.27 5.67 0.70
N SER A 91 13.09 6.90 0.22
CA SER A 91 13.79 8.09 0.70
C SER A 91 13.50 8.36 2.19
N VAL A 92 12.24 8.33 2.61
CA VAL A 92 11.88 8.57 4.02
C VAL A 92 12.30 7.41 4.93
N ILE A 93 12.33 6.17 4.44
CA ILE A 93 12.91 5.03 5.18
C ILE A 93 14.38 5.31 5.51
N ALA A 94 15.17 5.62 4.48
CA ALA A 94 16.59 5.91 4.67
C ALA A 94 16.81 7.12 5.60
N GLY A 95 16.02 8.18 5.41
CA GLY A 95 16.07 9.38 6.23
C GLY A 95 15.74 9.13 7.70
N ALA A 96 14.70 8.35 7.99
CA ALA A 96 14.30 8.04 9.36
C ALA A 96 15.34 7.16 10.07
N ILE A 97 15.88 6.14 9.39
CA ILE A 97 16.95 5.26 9.93
C ILE A 97 18.21 6.08 10.24
N ALA A 98 18.64 6.94 9.31
CA ALA A 98 19.80 7.81 9.51
C ALA A 98 19.59 8.80 10.68
N SER A 99 18.40 9.43 10.75
CA SER A 99 18.08 10.37 11.83
C SER A 99 17.96 9.71 13.19
N ALA A 100 17.56 8.44 13.24
CA ALA A 100 17.54 7.65 14.48
C ALA A 100 18.96 7.21 14.94
N GLY A 101 19.98 7.40 14.09
CA GLY A 101 21.36 6.96 14.40
C GLY A 101 21.53 5.44 14.45
N ILE A 102 20.67 4.69 13.80
CA ILE A 102 20.67 3.22 13.77
C ILE A 102 21.04 2.69 12.39
N ASN A 103 21.31 1.40 12.30
CA ASN A 103 21.43 0.69 11.02
C ASN A 103 20.19 -0.20 10.78
N GLY A 104 20.04 -0.68 9.57
CA GLY A 104 18.87 -1.51 9.18
C GLY A 104 18.77 -2.84 9.96
N LEU A 105 19.86 -3.33 10.55
CA LEU A 105 19.86 -4.57 11.35
C LEU A 105 19.22 -4.38 12.72
N ALA A 106 19.11 -3.13 13.21
CA ALA A 106 18.39 -2.80 14.42
C ALA A 106 16.86 -2.84 14.25
N ILE A 107 16.36 -2.91 13.02
CA ILE A 107 14.91 -2.96 12.73
C ILE A 107 14.41 -4.42 12.87
N ALA A 108 13.59 -4.67 13.86
CA ALA A 108 12.97 -5.97 14.11
C ALA A 108 11.80 -6.26 13.13
N ALA A 109 11.04 -5.23 12.80
CA ALA A 109 9.86 -5.36 11.97
C ALA A 109 9.52 -4.06 11.22
N ILE A 110 8.79 -4.20 10.11
CA ILE A 110 8.22 -3.09 9.35
C ILE A 110 6.70 -3.22 9.36
N GLY A 111 6.02 -2.17 9.83
CA GLY A 111 4.58 -2.03 9.70
C GLY A 111 4.22 -1.07 8.57
N ILE A 112 3.24 -1.43 7.75
CA ILE A 112 2.79 -0.61 6.62
C ILE A 112 1.33 -0.21 6.81
N THR A 113 1.03 1.10 6.70
CA THR A 113 -0.30 1.63 6.50
C THR A 113 -0.33 2.49 5.24
N ASN A 114 -1.47 2.53 4.55
CA ASN A 114 -1.55 3.20 3.25
C ASN A 114 -2.84 3.99 3.05
N GLN A 115 -2.87 4.78 1.98
CA GLN A 115 -4.09 5.28 1.37
C GLN A 115 -4.86 4.10 0.75
N ARG A 116 -5.92 3.66 1.43
CA ARG A 116 -6.70 2.49 1.03
C ARG A 116 -7.36 2.69 -0.33
N GLU A 117 -7.65 1.59 -1.05
CA GLU A 117 -8.38 1.54 -2.33
C GLU A 117 -7.67 2.20 -3.53
N THR A 118 -6.55 2.88 -3.33
CA THR A 118 -5.72 3.34 -4.44
C THR A 118 -5.14 2.12 -5.16
N THR A 119 -5.47 2.01 -6.44
CA THR A 119 -5.30 0.81 -7.25
C THR A 119 -4.06 0.89 -8.11
N ILE A 120 -3.20 -0.11 -8.03
CA ILE A 120 -2.01 -0.27 -8.87
C ILE A 120 -2.08 -1.63 -9.57
N VAL A 121 -1.79 -1.65 -10.87
CA VAL A 121 -1.61 -2.87 -11.66
C VAL A 121 -0.22 -2.85 -12.27
N TRP A 122 0.53 -3.94 -12.11
CA TRP A 122 1.90 -4.03 -12.62
C TRP A 122 2.20 -5.39 -13.22
N ASP A 123 3.18 -5.40 -14.10
CA ASP A 123 3.67 -6.61 -14.74
C ASP A 123 4.51 -7.42 -13.75
N ARG A 124 4.20 -8.71 -13.62
CA ARG A 124 4.83 -9.62 -12.65
C ARG A 124 6.31 -9.85 -12.95
N GLU A 125 6.69 -9.90 -14.22
CA GLU A 125 8.05 -10.22 -14.63
C GLU A 125 8.96 -8.99 -14.53
N THR A 126 8.45 -7.85 -14.98
CA THR A 126 9.25 -6.61 -15.06
C THR A 126 9.13 -5.72 -13.82
N GLY A 127 8.08 -5.91 -13.01
CA GLY A 127 7.75 -5.03 -11.90
C GLY A 127 7.34 -3.62 -12.34
N GLN A 128 7.01 -3.41 -13.63
CA GLN A 128 6.62 -2.11 -14.16
C GLN A 128 5.10 -1.92 -14.06
N PRO A 129 4.62 -0.80 -13.53
CA PRO A 129 3.20 -0.46 -13.57
C PRO A 129 2.73 -0.33 -15.02
N VAL A 130 1.55 -0.87 -15.33
CA VAL A 130 0.94 -0.74 -16.67
C VAL A 130 0.21 0.58 -16.84
N TYR A 131 -0.12 1.24 -15.75
CA TYR A 131 -0.78 2.54 -15.71
C TYR A 131 -0.42 3.28 -14.41
N ASN A 132 -0.75 4.58 -14.32
CA ASN A 132 -0.67 5.30 -13.05
C ASN A 132 -1.59 4.66 -11.99
N ALA A 133 -1.26 4.82 -10.73
CA ALA A 133 -2.13 4.44 -9.63
C ALA A 133 -3.42 5.28 -9.68
N ILE A 134 -4.59 4.62 -9.76
CA ILE A 134 -5.87 5.32 -9.71
C ILE A 134 -6.24 5.49 -8.24
N VAL A 135 -6.31 6.76 -7.80
CA VAL A 135 -6.47 7.11 -6.38
C VAL A 135 -7.91 6.85 -5.90
N TRP A 136 -8.07 6.60 -4.61
CA TRP A 136 -9.37 6.35 -3.98
C TRP A 136 -10.40 7.48 -4.20
N GLN A 137 -9.94 8.72 -4.41
CA GLN A 137 -10.78 9.90 -4.69
C GLN A 137 -11.28 9.96 -6.14
N ASP A 138 -10.69 9.15 -7.04
CA ASP A 138 -10.99 9.17 -8.47
C ASP A 138 -12.42 8.76 -8.76
N ARG A 139 -13.09 9.48 -9.67
CA ARG A 139 -14.49 9.28 -10.01
C ARG A 139 -14.72 8.74 -11.44
N ARG A 140 -13.65 8.36 -12.18
CA ARG A 140 -13.76 7.90 -13.57
C ARG A 140 -14.68 6.69 -13.76
N THR A 141 -14.84 5.86 -12.74
CA THR A 141 -15.69 4.66 -12.80
C THR A 141 -17.10 4.87 -12.22
N ALA A 142 -17.47 6.12 -11.88
CA ALA A 142 -18.78 6.39 -11.28
C ALA A 142 -19.95 5.96 -12.15
N SER A 143 -19.90 6.24 -13.45
CA SER A 143 -20.95 5.84 -14.41
C SER A 143 -21.10 4.30 -14.49
N TYR A 144 -20.00 3.56 -14.42
CA TYR A 144 -20.05 2.10 -14.37
C TYR A 144 -20.68 1.60 -13.05
N CYS A 145 -20.35 2.24 -11.93
CA CYS A 145 -21.00 1.94 -10.65
C CYS A 145 -22.52 2.17 -10.72
N ASP A 146 -22.96 3.25 -11.35
CA ASP A 146 -24.38 3.55 -11.50
C ASP A 146 -25.09 2.54 -12.43
N ALA A 147 -24.44 2.07 -13.48
CA ALA A 147 -24.95 0.98 -14.32
C ALA A 147 -25.14 -0.32 -13.51
N LEU A 148 -24.15 -0.71 -12.70
CA LEU A 148 -24.26 -1.90 -11.81
C LEU A 148 -25.42 -1.78 -10.81
N LYS A 149 -25.66 -0.59 -10.26
CA LYS A 149 -26.83 -0.34 -9.39
C LYS A 149 -28.15 -0.49 -10.15
N ALA A 150 -28.22 0.07 -11.37
CA ALA A 150 -29.39 -0.05 -12.23
C ALA A 150 -29.67 -1.51 -12.63
N GLU A 151 -28.64 -2.34 -12.77
CA GLU A 151 -28.76 -3.79 -12.99
C GLU A 151 -29.19 -4.57 -11.71
N GLY A 152 -29.46 -3.90 -10.60
CA GLY A 152 -29.88 -4.54 -9.35
C GLY A 152 -28.77 -5.29 -8.60
N LYS A 153 -27.49 -4.98 -8.86
CA LYS A 153 -26.35 -5.68 -8.23
C LYS A 153 -26.05 -5.24 -6.79
N THR A 154 -26.76 -4.24 -6.26
CA THR A 154 -26.46 -3.62 -4.96
C THR A 154 -26.49 -4.64 -3.82
N GLU A 155 -27.59 -5.40 -3.68
CA GLU A 155 -27.71 -6.37 -2.59
C GLU A 155 -26.73 -7.54 -2.75
N PHE A 156 -26.51 -8.02 -3.99
CA PHE A 156 -25.52 -9.07 -4.26
C PHE A 156 -24.12 -8.66 -3.81
N ILE A 157 -23.67 -7.46 -4.15
CA ILE A 157 -22.35 -6.95 -3.74
C ILE A 157 -22.30 -6.78 -2.23
N ARG A 158 -23.33 -6.22 -1.62
CA ARG A 158 -23.41 -6.01 -0.17
C ARG A 158 -23.36 -7.31 0.61
N GLU A 159 -24.11 -8.32 0.20
CA GLU A 159 -24.10 -9.64 0.83
C GLU A 159 -22.75 -10.34 0.74
N LYS A 160 -22.03 -10.22 -0.40
CA LYS A 160 -20.75 -10.87 -0.62
C LYS A 160 -19.56 -10.16 0.01
N THR A 161 -19.63 -8.84 0.14
CA THR A 161 -18.45 -8.03 0.51
C THR A 161 -18.67 -7.16 1.75
N GLY A 162 -19.92 -6.90 2.14
CA GLY A 162 -20.28 -5.89 3.14
C GLY A 162 -20.14 -4.45 2.64
N LEU A 163 -19.81 -4.25 1.34
CA LEU A 163 -19.51 -2.94 0.76
C LEU A 163 -20.67 -2.46 -0.14
N ILE A 164 -20.68 -1.15 -0.39
CA ILE A 164 -21.56 -0.53 -1.38
C ILE A 164 -20.89 -0.50 -2.76
N ILE A 165 -21.68 -0.32 -3.82
CA ILE A 165 -21.14 -0.06 -5.15
C ILE A 165 -20.75 1.41 -5.25
N ASP A 166 -19.45 1.69 -5.28
CA ASP A 166 -18.91 3.06 -5.42
C ASP A 166 -17.55 3.04 -6.14
N ALA A 167 -17.25 4.13 -6.85
CA ALA A 167 -15.97 4.36 -7.50
C ALA A 167 -14.78 4.45 -6.52
N TYR A 168 -15.05 4.61 -5.23
CA TYR A 168 -14.04 4.56 -4.17
C TYR A 168 -13.27 3.24 -4.17
N PHE A 169 -13.96 2.10 -4.40
CA PHE A 169 -13.38 0.77 -4.28
C PHE A 169 -12.57 0.35 -5.50
N SER A 170 -11.63 -0.58 -5.31
CA SER A 170 -10.61 -0.94 -6.29
C SER A 170 -11.13 -1.70 -7.50
N ALA A 171 -12.17 -2.52 -7.36
CA ALA A 171 -12.62 -3.45 -8.40
C ALA A 171 -12.95 -2.77 -9.75
N THR A 172 -13.68 -1.65 -9.71
CA THR A 172 -14.05 -0.92 -10.92
C THR A 172 -12.86 -0.21 -11.56
N LYS A 173 -11.86 0.20 -10.75
CA LYS A 173 -10.61 0.79 -11.25
C LYS A 173 -9.75 -0.26 -11.97
N VAL A 174 -9.64 -1.48 -11.42
CA VAL A 174 -8.98 -2.60 -12.10
C VAL A 174 -9.66 -2.88 -13.43
N LYS A 175 -11.00 -3.01 -13.45
CA LYS A 175 -11.75 -3.19 -14.70
C LYS A 175 -11.43 -2.07 -15.69
N TRP A 176 -11.43 -0.82 -15.25
CA TRP A 176 -11.12 0.32 -16.12
C TRP A 176 -9.72 0.20 -16.74
N ILE A 177 -8.70 -0.14 -15.95
CA ILE A 177 -7.33 -0.34 -16.46
C ILE A 177 -7.31 -1.44 -17.53
N LEU A 178 -7.94 -2.58 -17.27
CA LEU A 178 -7.98 -3.71 -18.21
C LEU A 178 -8.72 -3.40 -19.50
N ASP A 179 -9.68 -2.47 -19.47
CA ASP A 179 -10.49 -2.10 -20.64
C ASP A 179 -9.85 -0.97 -21.47
N HIS A 180 -9.00 -0.12 -20.87
CA HIS A 180 -8.52 1.11 -21.51
C HIS A 180 -7.01 1.13 -21.75
N VAL A 181 -6.25 0.26 -21.10
CA VAL A 181 -4.80 0.14 -21.33
C VAL A 181 -4.55 -0.97 -22.33
N GLU A 182 -3.93 -0.63 -23.44
CA GLU A 182 -3.62 -1.56 -24.54
C GLU A 182 -2.84 -2.78 -24.04
N GLY A 183 -3.33 -3.97 -24.40
CA GLY A 183 -2.72 -5.26 -24.02
C GLY A 183 -2.85 -5.64 -22.53
N ALA A 184 -3.48 -4.80 -21.69
CA ALA A 184 -3.58 -5.11 -20.26
C ALA A 184 -4.49 -6.31 -19.99
N ARG A 185 -5.61 -6.42 -20.70
CA ARG A 185 -6.53 -7.55 -20.52
C ARG A 185 -5.91 -8.88 -20.91
N GLU A 186 -5.27 -8.95 -22.06
CA GLU A 186 -4.59 -10.14 -22.58
C GLU A 186 -3.46 -10.58 -21.62
N LYS A 187 -2.69 -9.62 -21.11
CA LYS A 187 -1.66 -9.89 -20.11
C LYS A 187 -2.24 -10.40 -18.79
N ALA A 188 -3.38 -9.86 -18.36
CA ALA A 188 -4.05 -10.31 -17.14
C ALA A 188 -4.58 -11.73 -17.28
N GLU A 189 -5.23 -12.05 -18.40
CA GLU A 189 -5.73 -13.39 -18.72
C GLU A 189 -4.59 -14.42 -18.85
N ALA A 190 -3.42 -13.98 -19.32
CA ALA A 190 -2.19 -14.79 -19.35
C ALA A 190 -1.51 -14.91 -17.98
N GLY A 191 -2.07 -14.33 -16.89
CA GLY A 191 -1.51 -14.39 -15.54
C GLY A 191 -0.22 -13.54 -15.35
N LYS A 192 0.05 -12.59 -16.25
CA LYS A 192 1.26 -11.77 -16.22
C LYS A 192 1.13 -10.49 -15.40
N LEU A 193 -0.09 -10.11 -15.01
CA LEU A 193 -0.31 -8.92 -14.21
C LEU A 193 -0.62 -9.26 -12.75
N ILE A 194 -0.21 -8.36 -11.88
CA ILE A 194 -0.56 -8.33 -10.47
C ILE A 194 -1.35 -7.06 -10.21
N PHE A 195 -2.39 -7.18 -9.38
CA PHE A 195 -3.14 -6.08 -8.81
C PHE A 195 -2.87 -5.99 -7.32
N GLY A 196 -2.77 -4.77 -6.81
CA GLY A 196 -2.73 -4.50 -5.37
C GLY A 196 -3.07 -3.07 -5.03
N THR A 197 -3.31 -2.82 -3.75
CA THR A 197 -3.33 -1.49 -3.19
C THR A 197 -1.89 -1.05 -2.86
N VAL A 198 -1.69 0.17 -2.36
CA VAL A 198 -0.34 0.73 -2.20
C VAL A 198 0.52 -0.08 -1.23
N ASP A 199 -0.07 -0.67 -0.19
CA ASP A 199 0.64 -1.57 0.73
C ASP A 199 1.22 -2.80 0.00
N SER A 200 0.44 -3.44 -0.87
CA SER A 200 0.90 -4.57 -1.69
C SER A 200 2.03 -4.15 -2.65
N TRP A 201 1.92 -2.96 -3.25
CA TRP A 201 2.98 -2.38 -4.08
C TRP A 201 4.28 -2.15 -3.30
N LEU A 202 4.17 -1.55 -2.11
CA LEU A 202 5.33 -1.32 -1.24
C LEU A 202 5.96 -2.64 -0.78
N LEU A 203 5.12 -3.63 -0.44
CA LEU A 203 5.56 -4.97 -0.10
C LEU A 203 6.34 -5.62 -1.23
N TRP A 204 5.76 -5.61 -2.44
CA TRP A 204 6.40 -6.10 -3.64
C TRP A 204 7.78 -5.45 -3.87
N LYS A 205 7.87 -4.13 -3.71
CA LYS A 205 9.13 -3.40 -3.87
C LYS A 205 10.16 -3.74 -2.79
N LEU A 206 9.73 -3.82 -1.53
CA LEU A 206 10.60 -4.15 -0.39
C LEU A 206 11.15 -5.57 -0.48
N THR A 207 10.38 -6.51 -1.04
CA THR A 207 10.77 -7.92 -1.17
C THR A 207 11.35 -8.26 -2.53
N ARG A 208 11.49 -7.28 -3.43
CA ARG A 208 11.96 -7.48 -4.82
C ARG A 208 11.12 -8.50 -5.60
N GLY A 209 9.82 -8.57 -5.32
CA GLY A 209 8.90 -9.47 -5.99
C GLY A 209 8.90 -10.91 -5.45
N GLU A 210 9.52 -11.17 -4.31
CA GLU A 210 9.52 -12.51 -3.69
C GLU A 210 8.21 -12.85 -2.96
N VAL A 211 7.33 -11.84 -2.76
CA VAL A 211 6.02 -12.00 -2.07
C VAL A 211 4.94 -11.30 -2.87
#